data_6034c9c270f01e77981d58c8e27563d1
#
_entry.id   6034c9c270f01e77981d58c8e27563d1
#
_cell.length_a   1.000
_cell.length_b   1.000
_cell.length_c   1.000
_cell.angle_alpha   90.00
_cell.angle_beta   90.00
_cell.angle_gamma   90.00
#
_symmetry.space_group_name_H-M   'P 1'
#
loop_
_entity.id
_entity.type
_entity.pdbx_description
1 polymer ?
#
loop_
_entity_poly.entity_id
_entity_poly.type
_entity_poly.pdbx_seq_one_letter_code
_entity_poly.pdbx_strand_id
1 'polypeptide(L)'
;AVLFWEKISKLKMSYIEQGFSDYISIQRATSEMLQDINQNFYFQRKHIAGIRELCLLQTRFNKFLGKSPFSLIRHARFRSALKLLELRVKLNEVKIETVVWWDKFHRCPDSEKIEMVNGMRGKTGQRRSYKKRRRKKLSTT
;
A
#
# COMPACT_ATOMS: atom_id res chain seq x y z
N ALA A 1 -4.56 -14.45 -2.52
CA ALA A 1 -4.78 -12.99 -2.43
C ALA A 1 -5.18 -12.40 -3.78
N VAL A 2 -4.42 -12.69 -4.84
CA VAL A 2 -4.68 -12.12 -6.19
C VAL A 2 -6.11 -12.40 -6.68
N LEU A 3 -6.59 -13.64 -6.55
CA LEU A 3 -7.93 -14.04 -7.01
C LEU A 3 -9.09 -13.34 -6.29
N PHE A 4 -8.84 -12.86 -5.08
CA PHE A 4 -9.88 -12.27 -4.23
C PHE A 4 -9.70 -10.76 -4.03
N TRP A 5 -8.66 -10.18 -4.63
CA TRP A 5 -8.31 -8.78 -4.41
C TRP A 5 -9.42 -7.81 -4.82
N GLU A 6 -10.10 -8.03 -5.94
CA GLU A 6 -11.19 -7.16 -6.37
C GLU A 6 -12.30 -7.06 -5.32
N LYS A 7 -12.68 -8.21 -4.72
CA LYS A 7 -13.69 -8.23 -3.66
C LYS A 7 -13.19 -7.55 -2.39
N ILE A 8 -11.93 -7.78 -2.02
CA ILE A 8 -11.28 -7.10 -0.88
C ILE A 8 -11.24 -5.59 -1.12
N SER A 9 -10.89 -5.15 -2.32
CA SER A 9 -10.83 -3.74 -2.69
C SER A 9 -12.19 -3.05 -2.58
N LYS A 10 -13.26 -3.68 -3.04
CA LYS A 10 -14.63 -3.16 -2.90
C LYS A 10 -15.06 -3.04 -1.44
N LEU A 11 -14.80 -4.06 -0.62
CA LEU A 11 -15.07 -4.03 0.81
C LEU A 11 -14.24 -2.95 1.53
N LYS A 12 -12.97 -2.81 1.17
CA LYS A 12 -12.10 -1.75 1.69
C LYS A 12 -12.67 -0.37 1.42
N MET A 13 -13.11 -0.10 0.20
CA MET A 13 -13.73 1.19 -0.16
C MET A 13 -14.97 1.49 0.68
N SER A 14 -15.81 0.50 0.92
CA SER A 14 -16.98 0.64 1.80
C SER A 14 -16.57 1.04 3.22
N TYR A 15 -15.52 0.45 3.79
CA TYR A 15 -15.02 0.84 5.11
C TYR A 15 -14.40 2.24 5.14
N ILE A 16 -13.72 2.66 4.07
CA ILE A 16 -13.19 4.03 3.94
C ILE A 16 -14.35 5.04 3.92
N GLU A 17 -15.43 4.76 3.21
CA GLU A 17 -16.64 5.60 3.19
C GLU A 17 -17.30 5.72 4.57
N GLN A 18 -17.19 4.70 5.41
CA GLN A 18 -17.62 4.72 6.80
C GLN A 18 -16.70 5.51 7.73
N GLY A 19 -15.58 6.02 7.24
CA GLY A 19 -14.63 6.86 7.98
C GLY A 19 -13.45 6.11 8.61
N PHE A 20 -13.26 4.82 8.32
CA PHE A 20 -12.09 4.08 8.79
C PHE A 20 -10.81 4.46 8.03
N SER A 21 -9.65 4.37 8.69
CA SER A 21 -8.35 4.56 8.04
C SER A 21 -8.07 3.49 6.98
N ASP A 22 -7.15 3.78 6.07
CA ASP A 22 -6.75 2.84 5.01
C ASP A 22 -6.31 1.48 5.56
N TYR A 23 -5.49 1.47 6.62
CA TYR A 23 -5.04 0.25 7.27
C TYR A 23 -6.19 -0.56 7.90
N ILE A 24 -7.04 0.10 8.67
CA ILE A 24 -8.20 -0.56 9.32
C ILE A 24 -9.19 -1.06 8.27
N SER A 25 -9.41 -0.30 7.21
CA SER A 25 -10.30 -0.68 6.12
C SER A 25 -9.85 -1.94 5.41
N ILE A 26 -8.55 -2.05 5.08
CA ILE A 26 -8.02 -3.26 4.44
C ILE A 26 -7.99 -4.45 5.42
N GLN A 27 -7.70 -4.21 6.69
CA GLN A 27 -7.73 -5.26 7.72
C GLN A 27 -9.12 -5.86 7.87
N ARG A 28 -10.15 -5.03 7.96
CA ARG A 28 -11.55 -5.45 8.07
C ARG A 28 -12.03 -6.15 6.79
N ALA A 29 -11.75 -5.57 5.63
CA ALA A 29 -12.12 -6.14 4.34
C ALA A 29 -11.50 -7.53 4.13
N THR A 30 -10.23 -7.69 4.47
CA THR A 30 -9.53 -8.97 4.37
C THR A 30 -10.09 -10.00 5.34
N SER A 31 -10.38 -9.61 6.59
CA SER A 31 -10.96 -10.50 7.60
C SER A 31 -12.36 -10.99 7.19
N GLU A 32 -13.20 -10.10 6.70
CA GLU A 32 -14.55 -10.43 6.21
C GLU A 32 -14.48 -11.39 5.02
N MET A 33 -13.61 -11.11 4.06
CA MET A 33 -13.40 -11.95 2.89
C MET A 33 -12.90 -13.35 3.26
N LEU A 34 -11.94 -13.45 4.17
CA LEU A 34 -11.39 -14.72 4.62
C LEU A 34 -12.39 -15.54 5.43
N GLN A 35 -13.25 -14.89 6.20
CA GLN A 35 -14.31 -15.55 6.92
C GLN A 35 -15.33 -16.17 5.95
N ASP A 36 -15.74 -15.44 4.92
CA ASP A 36 -16.64 -15.91 3.87
C ASP A 36 -16.05 -17.12 3.11
N ILE A 37 -14.77 -17.03 2.72
CA ILE A 37 -14.08 -18.14 2.05
C ILE A 37 -13.97 -19.35 2.95
N ASN A 38 -13.66 -19.20 4.22
CA ASN A 38 -13.45 -20.30 5.14
C ASN A 38 -14.75 -21.05 5.46
N GLN A 39 -15.91 -20.41 5.29
CA GLN A 39 -17.22 -21.07 5.38
C GLN A 39 -17.49 -21.99 4.18
N ASN A 40 -16.98 -21.64 3.02
CA ASN A 40 -17.26 -22.35 1.77
C ASN A 40 -16.11 -23.30 1.35
N PHE A 41 -14.88 -23.03 1.78
CA PHE A 41 -13.69 -23.79 1.44
C PHE A 41 -12.78 -23.95 2.66
N TYR A 42 -12.29 -25.17 2.86
CA TYR A 42 -11.35 -25.44 3.94
C TYR A 42 -9.92 -25.04 3.54
N PHE A 43 -9.43 -23.91 4.07
CA PHE A 43 -8.06 -23.48 3.91
C PHE A 43 -7.25 -23.71 5.20
N GLN A 44 -5.98 -24.12 5.03
CA GLN A 44 -5.06 -24.22 6.15
C GLN A 44 -4.79 -22.84 6.76
N ARG A 45 -4.68 -22.77 8.07
CA ARG A 45 -4.42 -21.51 8.82
C ARG A 45 -3.22 -20.72 8.31
N LYS A 46 -2.14 -21.41 7.90
CA LYS A 46 -0.94 -20.76 7.35
C LYS A 46 -1.22 -20.00 6.03
N HIS A 47 -2.10 -20.52 5.19
CA HIS A 47 -2.49 -19.85 3.94
C HIS A 47 -3.35 -18.62 4.21
N ILE A 48 -4.26 -18.71 5.16
CA ILE A 48 -5.10 -17.59 5.60
C ILE A 48 -4.21 -16.46 6.16
N ALA A 49 -3.27 -16.78 7.05
CA ALA A 49 -2.32 -15.82 7.60
C ALA A 49 -1.47 -15.16 6.50
N GLY A 50 -1.01 -15.93 5.52
CA GLY A 50 -0.25 -15.42 4.39
C GLY A 50 -1.04 -14.46 3.50
N ILE A 51 -2.30 -14.77 3.21
CA ILE A 51 -3.19 -13.89 2.43
C ILE A 51 -3.41 -12.57 3.18
N ARG A 52 -3.71 -12.64 4.47
CA ARG A 52 -3.90 -11.46 5.32
C ARG A 52 -2.66 -10.56 5.32
N GLU A 53 -1.49 -11.14 5.49
CA GLU A 53 -0.22 -10.42 5.50
C GLU A 53 0.06 -9.73 4.16
N LEU A 54 -0.15 -10.40 3.03
CA LEU A 54 0.00 -9.81 1.70
C LEU A 54 -0.91 -8.61 1.49
N CYS A 55 -2.16 -8.70 1.94
CA CYS A 55 -3.13 -7.61 1.82
C CYS A 55 -2.74 -6.42 2.70
N LEU A 56 -2.30 -6.66 3.93
CA LEU A 56 -1.85 -5.60 4.85
C LEU A 56 -0.58 -4.90 4.36
N LEU A 57 0.34 -5.63 3.72
CA LEU A 57 1.54 -5.04 3.13
C LEU A 57 1.24 -4.01 2.04
N GLN A 58 0.09 -4.10 1.37
CA GLN A 58 -0.29 -3.13 0.34
C GLN A 58 -0.37 -1.69 0.87
N THR A 59 -0.75 -1.49 2.12
CA THR A 59 -0.80 -0.16 2.73
C THR A 59 0.58 0.47 2.91
N ARG A 60 1.63 -0.34 2.98
CA ARG A 60 3.02 0.12 3.15
C ARG A 60 3.65 0.63 1.86
N PHE A 61 3.14 0.24 0.69
CA PHE A 61 3.66 0.72 -0.59
C PHE A 61 3.45 2.23 -0.83
N ASN A 62 2.61 2.86 -0.04
CA ASN A 62 2.41 4.32 -0.05
C ASN A 62 3.39 5.09 0.86
N LYS A 63 4.24 4.38 1.60
CA LYS A 63 5.18 4.97 2.56
C LYS A 63 6.60 4.95 1.98
N PHE A 64 7.00 6.07 1.39
CA PHE A 64 8.29 6.22 0.71
C PHE A 64 9.38 6.87 1.56
N LEU A 65 9.08 7.28 2.79
CA LEU A 65 9.98 8.07 3.64
C LEU A 65 10.51 7.29 4.83
N GLY A 66 11.66 7.70 5.32
CA GLY A 66 12.28 7.15 6.51
C GLY A 66 12.76 5.71 6.34
N LYS A 67 12.60 4.93 7.39
CA LYS A 67 13.03 3.51 7.44
C LYS A 67 12.01 2.54 6.85
N SER A 68 10.79 3.00 6.60
CA SER A 68 9.69 2.14 6.14
C SER A 68 9.99 1.40 4.83
N PRO A 69 10.53 2.06 3.77
CA PRO A 69 10.87 1.35 2.54
C PRO A 69 11.91 0.25 2.74
N PHE A 70 12.95 0.52 3.53
CA PHE A 70 14.01 -0.46 3.82
C PHE A 70 13.47 -1.67 4.58
N SER A 71 12.58 -1.45 5.53
CA SER A 71 11.92 -2.53 6.27
C SER A 71 11.02 -3.37 5.37
N LEU A 72 10.30 -2.74 4.46
CA LEU A 72 9.38 -3.43 3.55
C LEU A 72 10.09 -4.38 2.59
N ILE A 73 11.20 -3.97 1.98
CA ILE A 73 11.95 -4.83 1.05
C ILE A 73 12.63 -6.02 1.72
N ARG A 74 12.84 -5.97 3.04
CA ARG A 74 13.37 -7.09 3.83
C ARG A 74 12.30 -8.10 4.22
N HIS A 75 11.04 -7.76 4.05
CA HIS A 75 9.95 -8.65 4.41
C HIS A 75 9.95 -9.89 3.53
N ALA A 76 9.80 -11.08 4.12
CA ALA A 76 9.83 -12.36 3.40
C ALA A 76 8.81 -12.44 2.25
N ARG A 77 7.68 -11.74 2.38
CA ARG A 77 6.59 -11.71 1.38
C ARG A 77 6.64 -10.50 0.45
N PHE A 78 7.71 -9.72 0.45
CA PHE A 78 7.82 -8.52 -0.38
C PHE A 78 7.59 -8.80 -1.86
N ARG A 79 8.22 -9.84 -2.42
CA ARG A 79 8.07 -10.18 -3.84
C ARG A 79 6.63 -10.54 -4.21
N SER A 80 5.96 -11.32 -3.37
CA SER A 80 4.55 -11.66 -3.56
C SER A 80 3.64 -10.44 -3.41
N ALA A 81 3.95 -9.55 -2.47
CA ALA A 81 3.24 -8.29 -2.29
C ALA A 81 3.44 -7.34 -3.46
N LEU A 82 4.62 -7.30 -4.07
CA LEU A 82 4.91 -6.51 -5.27
C LEU A 82 4.09 -7.01 -6.47
N LYS A 83 3.94 -8.32 -6.64
CA LYS A 83 3.07 -8.90 -7.69
C LYS A 83 1.60 -8.51 -7.50
N LEU A 84 1.13 -8.45 -6.26
CA LEU A 84 -0.21 -7.96 -5.97
C LEU A 84 -0.33 -6.46 -6.27
N LEU A 85 0.70 -5.66 -6.01
CA LEU A 85 0.75 -4.26 -6.40
C LEU A 85 0.68 -4.08 -7.93
N GLU A 86 1.36 -4.91 -8.71
CA GLU A 86 1.27 -4.93 -10.18
C GLU A 86 -0.14 -5.22 -10.66
N LEU A 87 -0.85 -6.15 -10.02
CA LEU A 87 -2.27 -6.40 -10.30
C LEU A 87 -3.13 -5.15 -10.04
N ARG A 88 -2.87 -4.45 -8.95
CA ARG A 88 -3.59 -3.21 -8.60
C ARG A 88 -3.39 -2.10 -9.64
N VAL A 89 -2.24 -2.07 -10.30
CA VAL A 89 -2.03 -1.17 -11.45
C VAL A 89 -2.96 -1.53 -12.61
N LYS A 90 -3.08 -2.81 -12.93
CA LYS A 90 -4.01 -3.29 -13.98
C LYS A 90 -5.48 -2.99 -13.66
N LEU A 91 -5.84 -2.91 -12.39
CA LEU A 91 -7.17 -2.53 -11.89
C LEU A 91 -7.34 -1.01 -11.74
N ASN A 92 -6.38 -0.20 -12.18
CA ASN A 92 -6.37 1.26 -12.07
C ASN A 92 -6.44 1.82 -10.63
N GLU A 93 -6.06 1.02 -9.63
CA GLU A 93 -6.02 1.44 -8.23
C GLU A 93 -4.73 2.17 -7.86
N VAL A 94 -3.64 1.87 -8.56
CA VAL A 94 -2.29 2.38 -8.31
C VAL A 94 -1.65 2.79 -9.62
N LYS A 95 -0.84 3.86 -9.61
CA LYS A 95 -0.09 4.31 -10.78
C LYS A 95 1.10 3.38 -11.05
N ILE A 96 1.41 3.17 -12.33
CA ILE A 96 2.54 2.32 -12.75
C ILE A 96 3.88 2.82 -12.19
N GLU A 97 4.04 4.13 -12.00
CA GLU A 97 5.25 4.73 -11.44
C GLU A 97 5.56 4.22 -10.02
N THR A 98 4.53 3.85 -9.26
CA THR A 98 4.70 3.26 -7.93
C THR A 98 5.38 1.90 -8.01
N VAL A 99 4.95 1.05 -8.93
CA VAL A 99 5.58 -0.27 -9.15
C VAL A 99 7.00 -0.11 -9.65
N VAL A 100 7.23 0.79 -10.61
CA VAL A 100 8.58 1.08 -11.16
C VAL A 100 9.51 1.55 -10.04
N TRP A 101 9.05 2.43 -9.16
CA TRP A 101 9.84 2.90 -8.02
C TRP A 101 10.23 1.76 -7.08
N TRP A 102 9.30 0.91 -6.69
CA TRP A 102 9.56 -0.20 -5.78
C TRP A 102 10.42 -1.30 -6.39
N ASP A 103 10.25 -1.59 -7.67
CA ASP A 103 11.08 -2.56 -8.40
C ASP A 103 12.53 -2.06 -8.47
N LYS A 104 12.75 -0.80 -8.80
CA LYS A 104 14.08 -0.18 -8.79
C LYS A 104 14.67 -0.15 -7.39
N PHE A 105 13.92 0.29 -6.39
CA PHE A 105 14.36 0.39 -5.01
C PHE A 105 14.81 -0.96 -4.44
N HIS A 106 14.08 -2.01 -4.75
CA HIS A 106 14.43 -3.37 -4.33
C HIS A 106 15.74 -3.87 -4.95
N ARG A 107 16.05 -3.49 -6.19
CA ARG A 107 17.17 -4.02 -6.96
C ARG A 107 18.45 -3.18 -6.89
N CYS A 108 18.35 -1.89 -6.59
CA CYS A 108 19.49 -0.98 -6.61
C CYS A 108 20.40 -1.14 -5.38
N PRO A 109 21.67 -0.65 -5.44
CA PRO A 109 22.57 -0.60 -4.30
C PRO A 109 22.04 0.30 -3.17
N ASP A 110 22.53 0.10 -1.94
CA ASP A 110 22.06 0.85 -0.77
C ASP A 110 22.27 2.36 -0.87
N SER A 111 23.35 2.82 -1.52
CA SER A 111 23.57 4.24 -1.81
C SER A 111 22.47 4.87 -2.66
N GLU A 112 22.04 4.19 -3.72
CA GLU A 112 20.93 4.64 -4.56
C GLU A 112 19.59 4.59 -3.82
N LYS A 113 19.38 3.60 -2.95
CA LYS A 113 18.19 3.51 -2.10
C LYS A 113 18.02 4.75 -1.23
N ILE A 114 19.10 5.20 -0.62
CA ILE A 114 19.12 6.41 0.22
C ILE A 114 18.77 7.65 -0.62
N GLU A 115 19.35 7.77 -1.81
CA GLU A 115 19.04 8.87 -2.74
C GLU A 115 17.58 8.87 -3.19
N MET A 116 17.02 7.69 -3.49
CA MET A 116 15.61 7.54 -3.88
C MET A 116 14.66 8.01 -2.77
N VAL A 117 14.93 7.63 -1.51
CA VAL A 117 14.13 8.06 -0.36
C VAL A 117 14.26 9.57 -0.13
N ASN A 118 15.46 10.12 -0.25
CA ASN A 118 15.71 11.57 -0.12
C ASN A 118 15.01 12.37 -1.24
N GLY A 119 15.01 11.85 -2.46
CA GLY A 119 14.27 12.45 -3.58
C GLY A 119 12.77 12.53 -3.34
N MET A 120 12.19 11.54 -2.69
CA MET A 120 10.76 11.55 -2.30
C MET A 120 10.47 12.58 -1.20
N ARG A 121 11.42 12.80 -0.28
CA ARG A 121 11.30 13.82 0.77
C ARG A 121 11.19 15.23 0.17
N GLY A 122 11.97 15.56 -0.85
CA GLY A 122 11.88 16.83 -1.58
C GLY A 122 10.51 17.06 -2.22
N LYS A 123 9.96 16.05 -2.90
CA LYS A 123 8.61 16.12 -3.51
C LYS A 123 7.50 16.34 -2.49
N THR A 124 7.60 15.75 -1.30
CA THR A 124 6.61 15.90 -0.21
C THR A 124 6.72 17.28 0.46
N GLY A 125 7.91 17.81 0.60
CA GLY A 125 8.16 19.15 1.13
C GLY A 125 7.56 20.26 0.26
N GLN A 126 7.70 20.17 -1.05
CA GLN A 126 7.11 21.12 -1.99
C GLN A 126 5.57 21.13 -1.94
N ARG A 127 4.92 19.96 -1.82
CA ARG A 127 3.47 19.87 -1.66
C ARG A 127 2.97 20.50 -0.36
N ARG A 128 3.71 20.37 0.74
CA ARG A 128 3.37 20.99 2.04
C ARG A 128 3.50 22.51 2.00
N SER A 129 4.54 23.06 1.37
CA SER A 129 4.74 24.51 1.25
C SER A 129 3.67 25.16 0.38
N TYR A 130 3.27 24.55 -0.72
CA TYR A 130 2.20 25.01 -1.59
C TYR A 130 0.84 25.02 -0.86
N LYS A 131 0.52 23.95 -0.12
CA LYS A 131 -0.72 23.85 0.65
C LYS A 131 -0.79 24.87 1.81
N LYS A 132 0.36 25.18 2.43
CA LYS A 132 0.49 26.20 3.48
C LYS A 132 0.32 27.63 2.93
N ARG A 133 0.89 27.92 1.74
CA ARG A 133 0.73 29.20 1.04
C ARG A 133 -0.72 29.44 0.60
N ARG A 134 -1.42 28.41 0.11
CA ARG A 134 -2.82 28.50 -0.30
C ARG A 134 -3.76 28.74 0.90
N ARG A 135 -3.53 28.08 2.03
CA ARG A 135 -4.30 28.32 3.28
C ARG A 135 -4.11 29.76 3.81
N LYS A 136 -2.88 30.28 3.77
CA LYS A 136 -2.59 31.65 4.22
C LYS A 136 -3.23 32.70 3.31
N LYS A 137 -3.40 32.44 2.01
CA LYS A 137 -4.05 33.34 1.05
C LYS A 137 -5.58 33.36 1.20
N LEU A 138 -6.19 32.28 1.69
CA LEU A 138 -7.63 32.17 1.94
C LEU A 138 -8.05 32.74 3.31
N SER A 139 -7.10 32.91 4.25
CA SER A 139 -7.36 33.45 5.59
C SER A 139 -7.13 34.97 5.67
N THR A 140 -6.72 35.62 4.58
CA THR A 140 -6.47 37.10 4.50
C THR A 140 -7.53 37.85 3.68
N THR A 141 -8.54 37.13 3.23
CA THR A 141 -9.76 37.70 2.62
C THR A 141 -10.93 37.46 3.53
#